data_c0e951c0a1bbf5652b3ea23652732b39
#
_entry.id   c0e951c0a1bbf5652b3ea23652732b39
#
_cell.length_a   1.000
_cell.length_b   1.000
_cell.length_c   1.000
_cell.angle_alpha   90.00
_cell.angle_beta   90.00
_cell.angle_gamma   90.00
#
_symmetry.space_group_name_H-M   'P 1'
#
loop_
_entity.id
_entity.type
_entity.pdbx_description
1 polymer ?
#
loop_
_entity_poly.entity_id
_entity_poly.type
_entity_poly.pdbx_seq_one_letter_code
_entity_poly.pdbx_strand_id
1 'polypeptide(L)'
;MIVAIDTNVLVSLVNERATYINLETFLHQNNATLLIPTPVVAEFTAIDFSKRRNQFMSFQHKNVIISEFDQLSAFVCGEITSKLSKVHFKDNRQRTKIDLQIIAIALAKKANLLISNDKHIHDYLLDLGEEELKVCKLHEIKLNLRLFDFD
;
A
#
# COMPACT_ATOMS: atom_id res chain seq x y z
N MET A 1 -5.53 13.57 -2.25
CA MET A 1 -4.54 12.52 -2.58
C MET A 1 -4.82 11.27 -1.77
N ILE A 2 -4.74 10.12 -2.38
CA ILE A 2 -4.90 8.81 -1.71
C ILE A 2 -3.58 8.05 -1.86
N VAL A 3 -3.06 7.55 -0.74
CA VAL A 3 -1.81 6.79 -0.67
C VAL A 3 -2.12 5.40 -0.14
N ALA A 4 -1.93 4.38 -0.96
CA ALA A 4 -2.06 2.98 -0.56
C ALA A 4 -0.73 2.44 -0.04
N ILE A 5 -0.79 1.47 0.85
CA ILE A 5 0.40 0.81 1.40
C ILE A 5 0.29 -0.71 1.31
N ASP A 6 1.45 -1.33 1.15
CA ASP A 6 1.63 -2.77 1.20
C ASP A 6 1.92 -3.25 2.64
N THR A 7 1.87 -4.55 2.85
CA THR A 7 2.04 -5.19 4.17
C THR A 7 3.36 -4.81 4.84
N ASN A 8 4.46 -4.85 4.12
CA ASN A 8 5.79 -4.53 4.66
C ASN A 8 5.87 -3.10 5.20
N VAL A 9 5.20 -2.17 4.54
CA VAL A 9 5.11 -0.78 5.00
C VAL A 9 4.34 -0.70 6.31
N LEU A 10 3.21 -1.38 6.41
CA LEU A 10 2.41 -1.42 7.63
C LEU A 10 3.18 -2.04 8.81
N VAL A 11 3.96 -3.10 8.55
CA VAL A 11 4.87 -3.69 9.55
C VAL A 11 5.88 -2.67 10.05
N SER A 12 6.52 -1.94 9.14
CA SER A 12 7.49 -0.90 9.50
C SER A 12 6.86 0.24 10.31
N LEU A 13 5.63 0.64 10.00
CA LEU A 13 4.91 1.67 10.76
C LEU A 13 4.71 1.28 12.23
N VAL A 14 4.41 0.02 12.48
CA VAL A 14 4.17 -0.47 13.86
C VAL A 14 5.46 -0.69 14.62
N ASN A 15 6.52 -1.10 13.93
CA ASN A 15 7.80 -1.45 14.55
C ASN A 15 8.74 -0.25 14.74
N GLU A 16 8.61 0.78 13.92
CA GLU A 16 9.56 1.89 13.86
C GLU A 16 8.85 3.23 14.01
N ARG A 17 9.02 3.86 15.16
CA ARG A 17 8.39 5.16 15.44
C ARG A 17 8.78 6.25 14.43
N ALA A 18 10.05 6.30 14.04
CA ALA A 18 10.51 7.28 13.06
C ALA A 18 9.80 7.13 11.72
N THR A 19 9.59 5.91 11.27
CA THR A 19 8.84 5.61 10.05
C THR A 19 7.39 6.06 10.14
N TYR A 20 6.74 5.79 11.27
CA TYR A 20 5.38 6.25 11.54
C TYR A 20 5.27 7.77 11.44
N ILE A 21 6.16 8.50 12.13
CA ILE A 21 6.17 9.96 12.14
C ILE A 21 6.43 10.51 10.74
N ASN A 22 7.35 9.94 10.00
CA ASN A 22 7.68 10.39 8.64
C ASN A 22 6.50 10.21 7.69
N LEU A 23 5.83 9.06 7.73
CA LEU A 23 4.65 8.83 6.89
C LEU A 23 3.50 9.75 7.29
N GLU A 24 3.23 9.89 8.58
CA GLU A 24 2.20 10.81 9.08
C GLU A 24 2.45 12.24 8.61
N THR A 25 3.69 12.71 8.70
CA THR A 25 4.11 14.03 8.22
C THR A 25 3.91 14.17 6.72
N PHE A 26 4.31 13.16 5.95
CA PHE A 26 4.11 13.13 4.50
C PHE A 26 2.63 13.23 4.12
N LEU A 27 1.78 12.45 4.77
CA LEU A 27 0.33 12.46 4.53
C LEU A 27 -0.26 13.83 4.86
N HIS A 28 0.13 14.42 5.97
CA HIS A 28 -0.34 15.74 6.37
C HIS A 28 0.09 16.83 5.37
N GLN A 29 1.37 16.83 4.97
CA GLN A 29 1.90 17.81 4.00
C GLN A 29 1.21 17.74 2.64
N ASN A 30 0.75 16.57 2.23
CA ASN A 30 0.09 16.35 0.95
C ASN A 30 -1.44 16.32 1.06
N ASN A 31 -1.99 16.61 2.23
CA ASN A 31 -3.43 16.49 2.49
C ASN A 31 -3.97 15.12 2.00
N ALA A 32 -3.26 14.06 2.35
CA ALA A 32 -3.48 12.73 1.83
C ALA A 32 -4.23 11.84 2.82
N THR A 33 -4.99 10.91 2.30
CA THR A 33 -5.63 9.82 3.03
C THR A 33 -4.83 8.54 2.80
N LEU A 34 -4.54 7.82 3.88
CA LEU A 34 -3.92 6.51 3.82
C LEU A 34 -4.98 5.45 3.54
N LEU A 35 -4.72 4.62 2.55
CA LEU A 35 -5.59 3.50 2.18
C LEU A 35 -4.88 2.19 2.50
N ILE A 36 -5.51 1.36 3.33
CA ILE A 36 -5.02 0.03 3.68
C ILE A 36 -5.94 -1.01 3.04
N PRO A 37 -5.49 -1.73 2.01
CA PRO A 37 -6.28 -2.80 1.41
C PRO A 37 -6.53 -3.95 2.40
N THR A 38 -7.72 -4.54 2.38
CA THR A 38 -8.04 -5.66 3.29
C THR A 38 -7.11 -6.87 3.16
N PRO A 39 -6.57 -7.25 1.98
CA PRO A 39 -5.53 -8.28 1.93
C PRO A 39 -4.28 -7.93 2.74
N VAL A 40 -3.91 -6.66 2.81
CA VAL A 40 -2.81 -6.18 3.65
C VAL A 40 -3.14 -6.36 5.14
N VAL A 41 -4.35 -6.04 5.54
CA VAL A 41 -4.82 -6.26 6.92
C VAL A 41 -4.72 -7.75 7.28
N ALA A 42 -5.18 -8.62 6.39
CA ALA A 42 -5.16 -10.07 6.59
C ALA A 42 -3.74 -10.62 6.78
N GLU A 43 -2.81 -10.21 5.91
CA GLU A 43 -1.41 -10.60 6.04
C GLU A 43 -0.75 -10.04 7.30
N PHE A 44 -1.02 -8.77 7.59
CA PHE A 44 -0.45 -8.05 8.73
C PHE A 44 -0.87 -8.65 10.08
N THR A 45 -2.12 -9.08 10.20
CA THR A 45 -2.67 -9.62 11.45
C THR A 45 -2.55 -11.15 11.57
N ALA A 46 -2.13 -11.84 10.51
CA ALA A 46 -2.04 -13.30 10.48
C ALA A 46 -1.03 -13.86 11.49
N ILE A 47 0.07 -13.15 11.72
CA ILE A 47 1.09 -13.53 12.70
C ILE A 47 1.30 -12.35 13.63
N ASP A 48 0.68 -12.42 14.81
CA ASP A 48 0.70 -11.34 15.80
C ASP A 48 0.85 -11.89 17.21
N PHE A 49 2.06 -12.35 17.54
CA PHE A 49 2.36 -12.95 18.84
C PHE A 49 2.19 -12.01 20.04
N SER A 50 2.43 -10.71 19.83
CA SER A 50 2.31 -9.68 20.87
C SER A 50 0.95 -9.02 20.90
N LYS A 51 0.08 -9.32 19.96
CA LYS A 51 -1.22 -8.66 19.70
C LYS A 51 -1.12 -7.14 19.43
N ARG A 52 0.09 -6.63 19.24
CA ARG A 52 0.31 -5.21 18.94
C ARG A 52 -0.27 -4.81 17.59
N ARG A 53 -0.21 -5.71 16.60
CA ARG A 53 -0.73 -5.47 15.27
C ARG A 53 -2.24 -5.38 15.27
N ASN A 54 -2.92 -6.30 15.95
CA ASN A 54 -4.37 -6.24 16.12
C ASN A 54 -4.81 -5.00 16.90
N GLN A 55 -4.08 -4.60 17.94
CA GLN A 55 -4.33 -3.36 18.65
C GLN A 55 -4.20 -2.15 17.74
N PHE A 56 -3.15 -2.08 16.94
CA PHE A 56 -2.95 -0.98 15.99
C PHE A 56 -4.12 -0.87 15.01
N MET A 57 -4.60 -1.98 14.48
CA MET A 57 -5.74 -2.00 13.54
C MET A 57 -7.08 -1.69 14.21
N SER A 58 -7.22 -1.91 15.52
CA SER A 58 -8.46 -1.63 16.25
C SER A 58 -8.64 -0.15 16.61
N PHE A 59 -7.58 0.65 16.57
CA PHE A 59 -7.68 2.09 16.76
C PHE A 59 -8.21 2.77 15.50
N GLN A 60 -9.09 3.77 15.68
CA GLN A 60 -9.47 4.65 14.60
C GLN A 60 -8.38 5.70 14.39
N HIS A 61 -7.65 5.56 13.28
CA HIS A 61 -6.65 6.53 12.89
C HIS A 61 -7.30 7.59 12.00
N LYS A 62 -6.96 8.85 12.26
CA LYS A 62 -7.42 9.97 11.44
C LYS A 62 -6.84 9.85 10.02
N ASN A 63 -7.69 10.09 9.02
CA ASN A 63 -7.31 10.03 7.60
C ASN A 63 -6.76 8.66 7.16
N VAL A 64 -7.26 7.59 7.76
CA VAL A 64 -6.97 6.22 7.35
C VAL A 64 -8.27 5.53 6.97
N ILE A 65 -8.30 4.90 5.80
CA ILE A 65 -9.41 4.07 5.35
C ILE A 65 -8.93 2.65 5.08
N ILE A 66 -9.73 1.68 5.49
CA ILE A 66 -9.53 0.28 5.13
C ILE A 66 -10.46 -0.01 3.95
N SER A 67 -9.91 -0.47 2.85
CA SER A 67 -10.66 -0.69 1.62
C SER A 67 -10.74 -2.15 1.27
N GLU A 68 -11.96 -2.61 1.05
CA GLU A 68 -12.28 -4.00 0.73
C GLU A 68 -11.95 -4.33 -0.73
N PHE A 69 -11.69 -5.61 -0.97
CA PHE A 69 -11.71 -6.19 -2.31
C PHE A 69 -13.16 -6.37 -2.75
N ASP A 70 -13.76 -5.28 -3.20
CA ASP A 70 -15.16 -5.21 -3.60
C ASP A 70 -15.37 -5.61 -5.08
N GLN A 71 -16.60 -5.48 -5.55
CA GLN A 71 -16.96 -5.85 -6.92
C GLN A 71 -16.14 -5.09 -7.96
N LEU A 72 -15.98 -3.78 -7.80
CA LEU A 72 -15.17 -2.96 -8.72
C LEU A 72 -13.72 -3.41 -8.71
N SER A 73 -13.14 -3.62 -7.53
CA SER A 73 -11.78 -4.13 -7.40
C SER A 73 -11.60 -5.50 -8.05
N ALA A 74 -12.62 -6.38 -7.97
CA ALA A 74 -12.59 -7.68 -8.63
C ALA A 74 -12.54 -7.56 -10.16
N PHE A 75 -13.33 -6.68 -10.74
CA PHE A 75 -13.28 -6.42 -12.19
C PHE A 75 -11.94 -5.84 -12.62
N VAL A 76 -11.42 -4.86 -11.88
CA VAL A 76 -10.09 -4.28 -12.14
C VAL A 76 -9.01 -5.35 -12.03
N CYS A 77 -9.09 -6.22 -11.01
CA CYS A 77 -8.14 -7.31 -10.82
C CYS A 77 -8.15 -8.29 -12.00
N GLY A 78 -9.33 -8.66 -12.49
CA GLY A 78 -9.46 -9.52 -13.67
C GLY A 78 -8.83 -8.87 -14.91
N GLU A 79 -9.05 -7.58 -15.11
CA GLU A 79 -8.49 -6.84 -16.24
C GLU A 79 -6.96 -6.80 -16.18
N ILE A 80 -6.37 -6.38 -15.07
CA ILE A 80 -4.91 -6.30 -14.94
C ILE A 80 -4.26 -7.68 -15.00
N THR A 81 -4.88 -8.70 -14.42
CA THR A 81 -4.39 -10.09 -14.46
C THR A 81 -4.32 -10.59 -15.91
N SER A 82 -5.33 -10.26 -16.73
CA SER A 82 -5.36 -10.67 -18.14
C SER A 82 -4.25 -10.01 -18.98
N LYS A 83 -3.81 -8.82 -18.59
CA LYS A 83 -2.76 -8.07 -19.28
C LYS A 83 -1.35 -8.41 -18.81
N LEU A 84 -1.23 -8.94 -17.59
CA LEU A 84 0.07 -9.24 -16.98
C LEU A 84 0.71 -10.45 -17.66
N SER A 85 2.03 -10.40 -17.91
CA SER A 85 2.79 -11.53 -18.42
C SER A 85 2.68 -12.73 -17.50
N LYS A 86 2.45 -13.92 -18.09
CA LYS A 86 2.33 -15.17 -17.34
C LYS A 86 3.61 -15.58 -16.60
N VAL A 87 4.75 -15.00 -16.97
CA VAL A 87 6.02 -15.27 -16.29
C VAL A 87 5.96 -14.93 -14.80
N HIS A 88 5.19 -13.91 -14.41
CA HIS A 88 5.05 -13.50 -13.02
C HIS A 88 4.35 -14.53 -12.12
N PHE A 89 3.63 -15.49 -12.71
CA PHE A 89 2.90 -16.53 -11.96
C PHE A 89 3.71 -17.82 -11.75
N LYS A 90 4.93 -17.91 -12.32
CA LYS A 90 5.71 -19.15 -12.30
C LYS A 90 6.26 -19.52 -10.92
N ASP A 91 6.76 -18.52 -10.17
CA ASP A 91 7.48 -18.78 -8.91
C ASP A 91 6.54 -18.96 -7.73
N ASN A 92 5.60 -18.02 -7.53
CA ASN A 92 4.62 -18.09 -6.45
C ASN A 92 3.29 -17.50 -6.89
N ARG A 93 2.44 -18.35 -7.43
CA ARG A 93 1.13 -17.98 -7.97
C ARG A 93 0.23 -17.33 -6.91
N GLN A 94 0.23 -17.86 -5.70
CA GLN A 94 -0.62 -17.34 -4.62
C GLN A 94 -0.22 -15.93 -4.21
N ARG A 95 1.06 -15.68 -4.04
CA ARG A 95 1.57 -14.33 -3.72
C ARG A 95 1.24 -13.34 -4.83
N THR A 96 1.45 -13.72 -6.09
CA THR A 96 1.13 -12.86 -7.24
C THR A 96 -0.36 -12.49 -7.25
N LYS A 97 -1.24 -13.43 -6.97
CA LYS A 97 -2.68 -13.16 -6.89
C LYS A 97 -3.03 -12.15 -5.79
N ILE A 98 -2.43 -12.26 -4.62
CA ILE A 98 -2.65 -11.34 -3.50
C ILE A 98 -2.12 -9.95 -3.84
N ASP A 99 -0.92 -9.85 -4.40
CA ASP A 99 -0.33 -8.60 -4.83
C ASP A 99 -1.19 -7.88 -5.88
N LEU A 100 -1.75 -8.64 -6.83
CA LEU A 100 -2.66 -8.09 -7.83
C LEU A 100 -3.98 -7.59 -7.21
N GLN A 101 -4.48 -8.24 -6.17
CA GLN A 101 -5.65 -7.73 -5.42
C GLN A 101 -5.34 -6.40 -4.72
N ILE A 102 -4.16 -6.26 -4.15
CA ILE A 102 -3.71 -5.00 -3.52
C ILE A 102 -3.65 -3.89 -4.57
N ILE A 103 -3.03 -4.14 -5.70
CA ILE A 103 -2.94 -3.19 -6.82
C ILE A 103 -4.35 -2.83 -7.33
N ALA A 104 -5.21 -3.83 -7.50
CA ALA A 104 -6.58 -3.62 -7.99
C ALA A 104 -7.41 -2.73 -7.05
N ILE A 105 -7.28 -2.92 -5.75
CA ILE A 105 -7.95 -2.06 -4.76
C ILE A 105 -7.43 -0.62 -4.88
N ALA A 106 -6.11 -0.45 -4.97
CA ALA A 106 -5.51 0.87 -5.13
C ALA A 106 -6.01 1.58 -6.41
N LEU A 107 -6.05 0.87 -7.52
CA LEU A 107 -6.57 1.40 -8.80
C LEU A 107 -8.06 1.71 -8.72
N ALA A 108 -8.87 0.81 -8.19
CA ALA A 108 -10.32 0.98 -8.08
C ALA A 108 -10.70 2.18 -7.20
N LYS A 109 -9.92 2.46 -6.18
CA LYS A 109 -10.11 3.60 -5.28
C LYS A 109 -9.39 4.86 -5.77
N LYS A 110 -8.79 4.82 -6.95
CA LYS A 110 -8.07 5.95 -7.57
C LYS A 110 -6.94 6.47 -6.70
N ALA A 111 -6.19 5.56 -6.08
CA ALA A 111 -4.99 5.93 -5.35
C ALA A 111 -3.96 6.57 -6.29
N ASN A 112 -3.28 7.60 -5.80
CA ASN A 112 -2.26 8.31 -6.56
C ASN A 112 -0.88 7.65 -6.40
N LEU A 113 -0.67 7.02 -5.24
CA LEU A 113 0.60 6.42 -4.86
C LEU A 113 0.36 5.09 -4.14
N LEU A 114 1.18 4.09 -4.47
CA LEU A 114 1.30 2.86 -3.71
C LEU A 114 2.73 2.78 -3.16
N ILE A 115 2.85 2.72 -1.84
CA ILE A 115 4.14 2.55 -1.18
C ILE A 115 4.35 1.07 -0.91
N SER A 116 5.38 0.50 -1.51
CA SER A 116 5.75 -0.90 -1.34
C SER A 116 7.26 -1.07 -1.47
N ASN A 117 7.84 -1.82 -0.55
CA ASN A 117 9.24 -2.25 -0.64
C ASN A 117 9.40 -3.55 -1.43
N ASP A 118 8.30 -4.17 -1.87
CA ASP A 118 8.32 -5.42 -2.63
C ASP A 118 8.63 -5.15 -4.10
N LYS A 119 9.76 -5.68 -4.55
CA LYS A 119 10.19 -5.59 -5.95
C LYS A 119 9.13 -6.15 -6.91
N HIS A 120 8.41 -7.20 -6.54
CA HIS A 120 7.42 -7.83 -7.42
C HIS A 120 6.27 -6.87 -7.75
N ILE A 121 5.79 -6.09 -6.79
CA ILE A 121 4.75 -5.08 -7.03
C ILE A 121 5.24 -4.02 -8.03
N HIS A 122 6.48 -3.56 -7.88
CA HIS A 122 7.09 -2.63 -8.84
C HIS A 122 7.16 -3.24 -10.26
N ASP A 123 7.56 -4.51 -10.35
CA ASP A 123 7.67 -5.23 -11.62
C ASP A 123 6.30 -5.40 -12.29
N TYR A 124 5.24 -5.70 -11.52
CA TYR A 124 3.88 -5.82 -12.06
C TYR A 124 3.38 -4.50 -12.64
N LEU A 125 3.56 -3.40 -11.90
CA LEU A 125 3.11 -2.09 -12.37
C LEU A 125 3.90 -1.63 -13.59
N LEU A 126 5.18 -1.93 -13.66
CA LEU A 126 6.01 -1.66 -14.84
C LEU A 126 5.53 -2.45 -16.05
N ASP A 127 5.26 -3.75 -15.89
CA ASP A 127 4.77 -4.62 -16.97
C ASP A 127 3.39 -4.16 -17.47
N LEU A 128 2.51 -3.73 -16.56
CA LEU A 128 1.19 -3.21 -16.91
C LEU A 128 1.23 -1.85 -17.60
N GLY A 129 2.36 -1.13 -17.51
CA GLY A 129 2.47 0.23 -18.05
C GLY A 129 1.54 1.22 -17.36
N GLU A 130 1.27 1.01 -16.07
CA GLU A 130 0.32 1.85 -15.32
C GLU A 130 0.90 3.23 -15.05
N GLU A 131 0.20 4.27 -15.51
CA GLU A 131 0.63 5.66 -15.39
C GLU A 131 -0.08 6.44 -14.28
N GLU A 132 -1.32 6.06 -13.96
CA GLU A 132 -2.13 6.77 -12.98
C GLU A 132 -1.73 6.45 -11.54
N LEU A 133 -1.34 5.21 -11.27
CA LEU A 133 -0.86 4.75 -9.97
C LEU A 133 0.66 4.76 -9.96
N LYS A 134 1.26 5.70 -9.25
CA LYS A 134 2.70 5.73 -9.00
C LYS A 134 3.06 4.72 -7.92
N VAL A 135 4.26 4.16 -7.98
CA VAL A 135 4.79 3.27 -6.94
C VAL A 135 6.14 3.78 -6.47
N CYS A 136 6.38 3.74 -5.16
CA CYS A 136 7.68 4.06 -4.58
C CYS A 136 7.97 3.16 -3.37
N LYS A 137 9.23 3.09 -3.00
CA LYS A 137 9.66 2.45 -1.76
C LYS A 137 9.49 3.42 -0.59
N LEU A 138 9.40 2.87 0.62
CA LEU A 138 9.16 3.68 1.82
C LEU A 138 10.25 4.75 2.03
N HIS A 139 11.53 4.41 1.78
CA HIS A 139 12.63 5.37 1.93
C HIS A 139 12.68 6.46 0.84
N GLU A 140 11.90 6.32 -0.22
CA GLU A 140 11.84 7.30 -1.31
C GLU A 140 10.84 8.44 -1.05
N ILE A 141 10.06 8.34 0.03
CA ILE A 141 9.11 9.39 0.42
C ILE A 141 9.90 10.66 0.80
N LYS A 142 9.58 11.75 0.12
CA LYS A 142 10.23 13.04 0.35
C LYS A 142 9.34 13.94 1.18
N LEU A 143 9.86 14.37 2.31
CA LEU A 143 9.23 15.39 3.13
C LEU A 143 9.57 16.78 2.61
N ASN A 144 8.61 17.70 2.72
CA ASN A 144 8.87 19.10 2.43
C ASN A 144 9.56 19.73 3.63
N LEU A 145 10.89 19.76 3.63
CA LEU A 145 11.70 20.26 4.74
C LEU A 145 11.60 21.79 4.92
N ARG A 146 11.09 22.52 3.91
CA ARG A 146 10.95 23.99 4.00
C ARG A 146 9.98 24.44 5.09
N LEU A 147 9.13 23.54 5.59
CA LEU A 147 8.24 23.86 6.72
C LEU A 147 8.95 23.84 8.09
N PHE A 148 10.17 23.33 8.15
CA PHE A 148 10.97 23.26 9.36
C PHE A 148 12.07 24.31 9.44
N ASP A 149 12.25 25.11 8.40
CA ASP A 149 13.29 26.14 8.31
C ASP A 149 12.85 27.51 8.86
N PHE A 150 11.74 27.56 9.60
CA PHE A 150 11.17 28.80 10.14
C PHE A 150 11.27 28.89 11.67
N ASP A 151 12.36 28.42 12.25
CA ASP A 151 12.69 28.72 13.65
C ASP A 151 13.92 29.61 13.74
#